data_a8883a01666f63120eee7fabaf24e7d7
#
_entry.id   a8883a01666f63120eee7fabaf24e7d7
#
_cell.length_a   1.000
_cell.length_b   1.000
_cell.length_c   1.000
_cell.angle_alpha   90.00
_cell.angle_beta   90.00
_cell.angle_gamma   90.00
#
_symmetry.space_group_name_H-M   'P 1'
#
loop_
_entity.id
_entity.type
_entity.pdbx_description
1 polymer ?
#
loop_
_entity_poly.entity_id
_entity_poly.type
_entity_poly.pdbx_seq_one_letter_code
_entity_poly.pdbx_strand_id
1 'polypeptide(L)'
;MEKTIFATFVAVCFLALAACSGSKEAKNDVEQVSYHEARNYFLNLGQEVAVGQKITNEHDFNRYFGMAAYMGKDGEPTRVDFNNEFVLPIVLPETDCETEIIDVALSGNASVINLDYKIKVGAKRDFFTRPIKLLVVDKAYRYAQVQLNKE
;
A
#
# COMPACT_ATOMS: atom_id res chain seq x y z
N MET A 1 -6.76 -88.56 17.64
CA MET A 1 -5.96 -88.20 16.49
C MET A 1 -6.38 -86.77 16.07
N GLU A 2 -5.72 -85.81 16.61
CA GLU A 2 -4.71 -85.00 15.94
C GLU A 2 -5.23 -84.25 14.75
N LYS A 3 -5.36 -82.97 14.86
CA LYS A 3 -4.43 -82.01 14.26
C LYS A 3 -4.77 -80.57 14.65
N THR A 4 -3.90 -80.06 15.45
CA THR A 4 -3.66 -78.63 15.67
C THR A 4 -3.51 -77.88 14.37
N ILE A 5 -4.32 -76.89 14.15
CA ILE A 5 -4.07 -75.88 13.15
C ILE A 5 -3.80 -74.56 13.87
N PHE A 6 -2.55 -74.20 13.84
CA PHE A 6 -2.03 -72.92 14.26
C PHE A 6 -2.61 -71.86 13.30
N ALA A 7 -3.55 -71.08 13.73
CA ALA A 7 -3.98 -69.88 13.05
C ALA A 7 -3.11 -68.74 13.53
N THR A 8 -2.07 -68.45 12.76
CA THR A 8 -1.21 -67.28 12.96
C THR A 8 -2.03 -66.04 12.66
N PHE A 9 -2.43 -65.33 13.71
CA PHE A 9 -3.05 -64.03 13.58
C PHE A 9 -1.98 -63.01 13.27
N VAL A 10 -1.80 -62.71 12.00
CA VAL A 10 -1.00 -61.56 11.54
C VAL A 10 -1.86 -60.33 11.70
N ALA A 11 -1.70 -59.68 12.82
CA ALA A 11 -2.23 -58.34 13.05
C ALA A 11 -1.44 -57.36 12.19
N VAL A 12 -1.95 -57.07 11.01
CA VAL A 12 -1.46 -55.98 10.18
C VAL A 12 -1.95 -54.69 10.81
N CYS A 13 -1.10 -54.08 11.62
CA CYS A 13 -1.30 -52.67 12.05
C CYS A 13 -1.15 -51.77 10.83
N PHE A 14 -2.25 -51.41 10.20
CA PHE A 14 -2.34 -50.25 9.30
C PHE A 14 -2.20 -48.99 10.15
N LEU A 15 -0.99 -48.53 10.32
CA LEU A 15 -0.72 -47.15 10.72
C LEU A 15 -1.14 -46.25 9.56
N ALA A 16 -2.39 -45.84 9.60
CA ALA A 16 -2.87 -44.70 8.82
C ALA A 16 -2.12 -43.46 9.31
N LEU A 17 -1.01 -43.15 8.65
CA LEU A 17 -0.40 -41.82 8.72
C LEU A 17 -1.38 -40.86 8.05
N ALA A 18 -2.33 -40.32 8.83
CA ALA A 18 -3.03 -39.12 8.48
C ALA A 18 -2.01 -37.99 8.45
N ALA A 19 -1.34 -37.84 7.31
CA ALA A 19 -0.63 -36.62 6.96
C ALA A 19 -1.70 -35.54 6.83
N CYS A 20 -2.03 -34.88 7.94
CA CYS A 20 -2.63 -33.57 7.91
C CYS A 20 -1.59 -32.63 7.27
N SER A 21 -1.56 -32.60 5.94
CA SER A 21 -1.03 -31.45 5.24
C SER A 21 -2.03 -30.32 5.52
N GLY A 22 -1.85 -29.68 6.66
CA GLY A 22 -2.40 -28.38 6.90
C GLY A 22 -1.81 -27.44 5.87
N SER A 23 -2.45 -27.38 4.69
CA SER A 23 -2.32 -26.20 3.85
C SER A 23 -2.78 -25.05 4.76
N LYS A 24 -1.81 -24.32 5.30
CA LYS A 24 -2.07 -22.96 5.76
C LYS A 24 -2.56 -22.24 4.52
N GLU A 25 -3.88 -22.21 4.35
CA GLU A 25 -4.50 -21.15 3.58
C GLU A 25 -3.92 -19.87 4.19
N ALA A 26 -3.07 -19.20 3.41
CA ALA A 26 -2.68 -17.85 3.75
C ALA A 26 -4.00 -17.08 3.79
N LYS A 27 -4.54 -16.88 4.99
CA LYS A 27 -5.58 -15.91 5.22
C LYS A 27 -5.02 -14.64 4.64
N ASN A 28 -5.60 -14.19 3.54
CA ASN A 28 -5.41 -12.86 3.02
C ASN A 28 -6.12 -11.92 4.00
N ASP A 29 -5.57 -11.80 5.20
CA ASP A 29 -6.03 -10.81 6.15
C ASP A 29 -5.65 -9.47 5.53
N VAL A 30 -6.63 -8.81 4.94
CA VAL A 30 -6.52 -7.44 4.47
C VAL A 30 -6.51 -6.57 5.71
N GLU A 31 -5.33 -6.10 6.08
CA GLU A 31 -5.14 -5.22 7.23
C GLU A 31 -5.13 -3.77 6.77
N GLN A 32 -5.45 -2.86 7.69
CA GLN A 32 -5.26 -1.45 7.45
C GLN A 32 -3.75 -1.14 7.44
N VAL A 33 -3.27 -0.58 6.35
CA VAL A 33 -1.87 -0.15 6.21
C VAL A 33 -1.75 1.29 6.71
N SER A 34 -0.94 1.49 7.73
CA SER A 34 -0.70 2.81 8.29
C SER A 34 0.16 3.66 7.35
N TYR A 35 -0.14 4.94 7.29
CA TYR A 35 0.65 5.94 6.57
C TYR A 35 0.60 7.28 7.32
N HIS A 36 1.54 8.16 7.00
CA HIS A 36 1.43 9.57 7.31
C HIS A 36 1.55 10.41 6.02
N GLU A 37 1.16 11.66 6.08
CA GLU A 37 1.17 12.53 4.91
C GLU A 37 2.43 13.39 4.89
N ALA A 38 3.19 13.33 3.78
CA ALA A 38 4.24 14.30 3.53
C ALA A 38 3.62 15.59 2.97
N ARG A 39 3.72 16.67 3.74
CA ARG A 39 3.14 17.98 3.44
C ARG A 39 4.19 18.96 2.97
N ASN A 40 3.71 20.04 2.37
CA ASN A 40 4.53 21.17 1.90
C ASN A 40 5.46 20.77 0.75
N TYR A 41 4.86 20.13 -0.24
CA TYR A 41 5.49 19.79 -1.51
C TYR A 41 4.60 20.20 -2.68
N PHE A 42 5.22 20.45 -3.83
CA PHE A 42 4.54 20.66 -5.11
C PHE A 42 5.17 19.75 -6.18
N LEU A 43 4.41 19.46 -7.23
CA LEU A 43 4.94 18.72 -8.38
C LEU A 43 5.83 19.68 -9.21
N ASN A 44 7.06 19.27 -9.48
CA ASN A 44 7.99 20.04 -10.29
C ASN A 44 7.46 20.24 -11.73
N LEU A 45 7.73 21.39 -12.29
CA LEU A 45 7.28 21.74 -13.64
C LEU A 45 7.76 20.70 -14.67
N GLY A 46 6.85 20.28 -15.54
CA GLY A 46 7.13 19.30 -16.59
C GLY A 46 7.26 17.85 -16.11
N GLN A 47 7.04 17.60 -14.82
CA GLN A 47 7.00 16.24 -14.30
C GLN A 47 5.58 15.69 -14.30
N GLU A 48 5.48 14.38 -14.52
CA GLU A 48 4.27 13.60 -14.36
C GLU A 48 4.58 12.39 -13.50
N VAL A 49 3.65 12.05 -12.63
CA VAL A 49 3.74 10.87 -11.77
C VAL A 49 2.36 10.22 -11.69
N ALA A 50 2.32 8.92 -11.91
CA ALA A 50 1.06 8.18 -11.83
C ALA A 50 0.59 8.06 -10.37
N VAL A 51 -0.72 8.10 -10.16
CA VAL A 51 -1.30 7.84 -8.84
C VAL A 51 -0.87 6.46 -8.36
N GLY A 52 -0.39 6.37 -7.12
CA GLY A 52 0.09 5.12 -6.54
C GLY A 52 1.43 4.60 -7.09
N GLN A 53 2.12 5.36 -7.96
CA GLN A 53 3.48 5.04 -8.36
C GLN A 53 4.40 5.09 -7.15
N LYS A 54 5.10 3.99 -6.86
CA LYS A 54 6.02 3.98 -5.73
C LYS A 54 7.27 4.80 -6.00
N ILE A 55 7.59 5.68 -5.07
CA ILE A 55 8.84 6.44 -5.05
C ILE A 55 9.63 5.96 -3.84
N THR A 56 10.72 5.25 -4.09
CA THR A 56 11.44 4.47 -3.07
C THR A 56 12.80 5.04 -2.72
N ASN A 57 13.17 6.18 -3.27
CA ASN A 57 14.44 6.85 -3.02
C ASN A 57 14.32 8.36 -3.14
N GLU A 58 15.22 9.06 -2.46
CA GLU A 58 15.25 10.52 -2.39
C GLU A 58 15.51 11.17 -3.75
N HIS A 59 16.34 10.57 -4.59
CA HIS A 59 16.67 11.11 -5.91
C HIS A 59 15.43 11.23 -6.78
N ASP A 60 14.63 10.16 -6.88
CA ASP A 60 13.38 10.18 -7.64
C ASP A 60 12.33 11.09 -7.00
N PHE A 61 12.27 11.12 -5.67
CA PHE A 61 11.37 12.01 -4.97
C PHE A 61 11.66 13.48 -5.28
N ASN A 62 12.92 13.91 -5.17
CA ASN A 62 13.34 15.28 -5.48
C ASN A 62 13.22 15.64 -6.96
N ARG A 63 13.25 14.65 -7.85
CA ARG A 63 12.95 14.86 -9.28
C ARG A 63 11.49 15.23 -9.50
N TYR A 64 10.58 14.55 -8.81
CA TYR A 64 9.16 14.80 -8.99
C TYR A 64 8.65 15.97 -8.15
N PHE A 65 9.14 16.13 -6.92
CA PHE A 65 8.57 17.06 -5.95
C PHE A 65 9.59 18.07 -5.45
N GLY A 66 9.17 19.33 -5.45
CA GLY A 66 9.89 20.43 -4.85
C GLY A 66 9.30 20.80 -3.48
N MET A 67 10.12 21.37 -2.61
CA MET A 67 9.72 21.83 -1.29
C MET A 67 8.92 23.14 -1.39
N ALA A 68 7.77 23.21 -0.74
CA ALA A 68 6.90 24.37 -0.64
C ALA A 68 6.88 24.92 0.80
N ALA A 69 8.06 25.23 1.35
CA ALA A 69 8.17 25.79 2.69
C ALA A 69 7.50 27.15 2.79
N TYR A 70 6.79 27.39 3.88
CA TYR A 70 6.24 28.70 4.22
C TYR A 70 6.54 29.08 5.68
N MET A 71 6.47 30.38 5.99
CA MET A 71 6.71 30.84 7.36
C MET A 71 5.53 30.52 8.26
N GLY A 72 5.79 30.01 9.46
CA GLY A 72 4.79 29.70 10.45
C GLY A 72 4.82 28.27 10.95
N LYS A 73 3.86 27.96 11.81
CA LYS A 73 3.71 26.60 12.35
C LYS A 73 3.39 25.61 11.23
N ASP A 74 4.06 24.46 11.25
CA ASP A 74 3.89 23.39 10.24
C ASP A 74 4.24 23.81 8.79
N GLY A 75 5.01 24.88 8.60
CA GLY A 75 5.44 25.39 7.30
C GLY A 75 6.64 24.65 6.70
N GLU A 76 7.31 23.81 7.47
CA GLU A 76 8.43 23.02 6.96
C GLU A 76 7.92 21.79 6.18
N PRO A 77 8.61 21.41 5.09
CA PRO A 77 8.32 20.16 4.41
C PRO A 77 8.54 18.95 5.32
N THR A 78 7.61 18.03 5.28
CA THR A 78 7.73 16.76 6.02
C THR A 78 8.91 15.95 5.49
N ARG A 79 9.83 15.57 6.33
CA ARG A 79 10.96 14.72 5.94
C ARG A 79 10.48 13.28 5.74
N VAL A 80 10.98 12.64 4.69
CA VAL A 80 10.75 11.21 4.39
C VAL A 80 12.05 10.45 4.59
N ASP A 81 12.02 9.40 5.37
CA ASP A 81 13.16 8.50 5.58
C ASP A 81 13.14 7.33 4.59
N PHE A 82 13.71 7.50 3.41
CA PHE A 82 13.76 6.47 2.37
C PHE A 82 14.55 5.20 2.75
N ASN A 83 15.21 5.16 3.92
CA ASN A 83 15.78 3.93 4.44
C ASN A 83 14.68 3.01 5.00
N ASN A 84 13.62 3.58 5.55
CA ASN A 84 12.54 2.88 6.24
C ASN A 84 11.16 3.08 5.59
N GLU A 85 11.04 4.00 4.64
CA GLU A 85 9.76 4.44 4.07
C GLU A 85 9.83 4.53 2.55
N PHE A 86 8.69 4.62 1.92
CA PHE A 86 8.52 5.02 0.53
C PHE A 86 7.26 5.86 0.37
N VAL A 87 7.13 6.56 -0.76
CA VAL A 87 6.00 7.45 -1.02
C VAL A 87 5.08 6.88 -2.07
N LEU A 88 3.77 6.95 -1.80
CA LEU A 88 2.68 6.74 -2.76
C LEU A 88 2.01 8.08 -3.04
N PRO A 89 2.23 8.70 -4.20
CA PRO A 89 1.60 9.95 -4.55
C PRO A 89 0.18 9.75 -5.07
N ILE A 90 -0.71 10.68 -4.73
CA ILE A 90 -1.96 10.93 -5.42
C ILE A 90 -1.82 12.32 -6.02
N VAL A 91 -1.61 12.39 -7.33
CA VAL A 91 -1.48 13.64 -8.08
C VAL A 91 -2.62 13.69 -9.09
N LEU A 92 -3.49 14.68 -8.96
CA LEU A 92 -4.60 14.87 -9.87
C LEU A 92 -4.22 15.83 -11.00
N PRO A 93 -4.94 15.81 -12.12
CA PRO A 93 -4.79 16.81 -13.16
C PRO A 93 -4.99 18.24 -12.63
N GLU A 94 -4.41 19.22 -13.30
CA GLU A 94 -4.71 20.62 -13.03
C GLU A 94 -6.19 20.91 -13.25
N THR A 95 -6.75 21.75 -12.38
CA THR A 95 -8.16 22.12 -12.39
C THR A 95 -8.34 23.55 -11.91
N ASP A 96 -9.34 24.23 -12.47
CA ASP A 96 -9.81 25.53 -12.02
C ASP A 96 -10.95 25.42 -11.00
N CYS A 97 -11.30 24.21 -10.59
CA CYS A 97 -12.26 23.96 -9.53
C CYS A 97 -11.56 23.68 -8.20
N GLU A 98 -12.16 24.11 -7.12
CA GLU A 98 -11.73 23.67 -5.79
C GLU A 98 -11.83 22.14 -5.71
N THR A 99 -10.69 21.49 -5.59
CA THR A 99 -10.64 20.03 -5.64
C THR A 99 -9.83 19.51 -4.47
N GLU A 100 -10.43 18.58 -3.74
CA GLU A 100 -9.87 18.02 -2.51
C GLU A 100 -9.82 16.48 -2.61
N ILE A 101 -8.70 15.89 -2.21
CA ILE A 101 -8.54 14.45 -2.09
C ILE A 101 -8.93 14.07 -0.66
N ILE A 102 -10.03 13.34 -0.52
CA ILE A 102 -10.62 12.94 0.77
C ILE A 102 -10.73 11.43 0.91
N ASP A 103 -11.08 10.96 2.10
CA ASP A 103 -11.34 9.55 2.42
C ASP A 103 -10.23 8.60 1.95
N VAL A 104 -8.97 9.03 2.13
CA VAL A 104 -7.82 8.22 1.73
C VAL A 104 -7.63 7.07 2.72
N ALA A 105 -7.58 5.85 2.22
CA ALA A 105 -7.28 4.66 2.99
C ALA A 105 -6.29 3.75 2.26
N LEU A 106 -5.43 3.11 3.03
CA LEU A 106 -4.58 2.02 2.55
C LEU A 106 -4.96 0.75 3.29
N SER A 107 -5.17 -0.32 2.54
CA SER A 107 -5.45 -1.64 3.09
C SER A 107 -4.71 -2.71 2.30
N GLY A 108 -4.39 -3.83 2.91
CA GLY A 108 -3.72 -4.90 2.17
C GLY A 108 -2.75 -5.70 3.01
N ASN A 109 -1.71 -6.19 2.36
CA ASN A 109 -0.64 -6.99 2.96
C ASN A 109 0.68 -6.76 2.21
N ALA A 110 1.73 -7.52 2.53
CA ALA A 110 3.05 -7.39 1.90
C ALA A 110 3.05 -7.67 0.38
N SER A 111 1.99 -8.26 -0.17
CA SER A 111 1.88 -8.58 -1.60
C SER A 111 1.01 -7.59 -2.39
N VAL A 112 0.00 -7.02 -1.75
CA VAL A 112 -0.95 -6.10 -2.39
C VAL A 112 -1.32 -4.98 -1.41
N ILE A 113 -1.32 -3.74 -1.89
CA ILE A 113 -1.88 -2.56 -1.22
C ILE A 113 -3.02 -2.04 -2.08
N ASN A 114 -4.19 -1.94 -1.49
CA ASN A 114 -5.32 -1.20 -2.05
C ASN A 114 -5.20 0.26 -1.61
N LEU A 115 -5.21 1.17 -2.56
CA LEU A 115 -5.27 2.61 -2.33
C LEU A 115 -6.66 3.11 -2.73
N ASP A 116 -7.42 3.44 -1.72
CA ASP A 116 -8.78 3.97 -1.84
C ASP A 116 -8.75 5.49 -1.60
N TYR A 117 -9.44 6.27 -2.42
CA TYR A 117 -9.61 7.69 -2.20
C TYR A 117 -10.82 8.24 -2.97
N LYS A 118 -11.36 9.36 -2.47
CA LYS A 118 -12.43 10.11 -3.12
C LYS A 118 -11.97 11.48 -3.53
N ILE A 119 -12.64 12.04 -4.51
CA ILE A 119 -12.41 13.41 -4.99
C ILE A 119 -13.66 14.22 -4.73
N LYS A 120 -13.51 15.29 -3.96
CA LYS A 120 -14.54 16.28 -3.75
C LYS A 120 -14.25 17.49 -4.63
N VAL A 121 -15.19 17.85 -5.49
CA VAL A 121 -15.09 19.00 -6.37
C VAL A 121 -16.04 20.08 -5.87
N GLY A 122 -15.50 21.27 -5.63
CA GLY A 122 -16.23 22.46 -5.17
C GLY A 122 -16.37 23.52 -6.26
N ALA A 123 -16.39 24.77 -5.83
CA ALA A 123 -16.63 25.92 -6.70
C ALA A 123 -15.48 26.14 -7.71
N LYS A 124 -15.85 26.73 -8.84
CA LYS A 124 -14.87 27.20 -9.82
C LYS A 124 -14.09 28.39 -9.28
N ARG A 125 -12.79 28.44 -9.58
CA ARG A 125 -11.85 29.51 -9.23
C ARG A 125 -11.35 30.22 -10.48
N ASP A 126 -10.68 31.33 -10.31
CA ASP A 126 -10.03 32.11 -11.37
C ASP A 126 -8.56 31.74 -11.60
N PHE A 127 -8.11 30.68 -10.93
CA PHE A 127 -6.75 30.15 -11.04
C PHE A 127 -6.76 28.61 -11.06
N PHE A 128 -5.71 28.04 -11.63
CA PHE A 128 -5.52 26.59 -11.66
C PHE A 128 -4.71 26.10 -10.47
N THR A 129 -5.09 24.94 -9.95
CA THR A 129 -4.34 24.22 -8.93
C THR A 129 -4.18 22.76 -9.31
N ARG A 130 -3.16 22.11 -8.79
CA ARG A 130 -2.97 20.69 -8.93
C ARG A 130 -3.09 20.03 -7.55
N PRO A 131 -4.18 19.33 -7.27
CA PRO A 131 -4.32 18.66 -5.98
C PRO A 131 -3.31 17.51 -5.86
N ILE A 132 -2.58 17.51 -4.74
CA ILE A 132 -1.54 16.52 -4.44
C ILE A 132 -1.71 16.02 -3.02
N LYS A 133 -1.56 14.71 -2.82
CA LYS A 133 -1.42 14.10 -1.51
C LYS A 133 -0.32 13.03 -1.58
N LEU A 134 0.65 13.11 -0.67
CA LEU A 134 1.80 12.22 -0.63
C LEU A 134 1.70 11.33 0.60
N LEU A 135 1.47 10.04 0.41
CA LEU A 135 1.33 9.06 1.47
C LEU A 135 2.68 8.41 1.72
N VAL A 136 3.19 8.55 2.94
CA VAL A 136 4.45 7.92 3.36
C VAL A 136 4.13 6.62 4.06
N VAL A 137 4.66 5.52 3.53
CA VAL A 137 4.32 4.14 3.90
C VAL A 137 5.57 3.39 4.31
N ASP A 138 5.44 2.48 5.27
CA ASP A 138 6.53 1.64 5.74
C ASP A 138 7.12 0.78 4.61
N LYS A 139 8.42 0.65 4.60
CA LYS A 139 9.21 -0.10 3.60
C LYS A 139 8.85 -1.58 3.52
N ALA A 140 8.24 -2.16 4.56
CA ALA A 140 7.75 -3.54 4.54
C ALA A 140 6.81 -3.81 3.37
N TYR A 141 6.08 -2.80 2.91
CA TYR A 141 5.13 -2.88 1.79
C TYR A 141 5.72 -2.48 0.43
N ARG A 142 7.02 -2.20 0.34
CA ARG A 142 7.63 -1.65 -0.90
C ARG A 142 7.49 -2.56 -2.12
N TYR A 143 7.37 -3.87 -1.93
CA TYR A 143 7.23 -4.84 -3.01
C TYR A 143 5.78 -5.20 -3.32
N ALA A 144 4.82 -4.79 -2.50
CA ALA A 144 3.40 -5.03 -2.72
C ALA A 144 2.93 -4.37 -4.02
N GLN A 145 2.05 -5.01 -4.77
CA GLN A 145 1.40 -4.37 -5.92
C GLN A 145 0.38 -3.34 -5.43
N VAL A 146 0.34 -2.16 -6.07
CA VAL A 146 -0.65 -1.14 -5.72
C VAL A 146 -1.86 -1.28 -6.63
N GLN A 147 -3.02 -1.44 -6.03
CA GLN A 147 -4.32 -1.45 -6.69
C GLN A 147 -5.05 -0.15 -6.34
N LEU A 148 -5.58 0.53 -7.35
CA LEU A 148 -6.25 1.81 -7.19
C LEU A 148 -7.76 1.61 -7.23
N ASN A 149 -8.46 2.08 -6.20
CA ASN A 149 -9.91 2.15 -6.16
C ASN A 149 -10.30 3.64 -6.00
N LYS A 150 -10.63 4.26 -7.11
CA LYS A 150 -11.10 5.66 -7.14
C LYS A 150 -12.63 5.67 -7.14
N GLU A 151 -13.23 6.36 -6.16
CA GLU A 151 -14.66 6.65 -6.09
C GLU A 151 -14.97 8.12 -6.39
#